data_f83a45b2f3c248c3645c77ebb58a78a0
#
_entry.id   f83a45b2f3c248c3645c77ebb58a78a0
#
_cell.length_a   1.000
_cell.length_b   1.000
_cell.length_c   1.000
_cell.angle_alpha   90.00
_cell.angle_beta   90.00
_cell.angle_gamma   90.00
#
_symmetry.space_group_name_H-M   'P 1'
#
loop_
_entity.id
_entity.type
_entity.pdbx_description
1 polymer ?
#
loop_
_entity_poly.entity_id
_entity_poly.type
_entity_poly.pdbx_seq_one_letter_code
_entity_poly.pdbx_strand_id
1 'polypeptide(L)'
;MNIIAGTRTAVLVDMQRVSYLASIGVGVLVTVAKAIKIRGGKFVFFAPSVFVDQVLRNNGIYQVIPVHYELEPAIAALKVLST
;
A
#
# COMPACT_ATOMS: atom_id res chain seq x y z
N MET A 1 10.43 4.98 -3.56
CA MET A 1 8.99 4.70 -3.35
C MET A 1 8.17 5.84 -3.89
N ASN A 2 7.20 5.52 -4.73
CA ASN A 2 6.31 6.53 -5.29
C ASN A 2 4.91 6.35 -4.71
N ILE A 3 4.30 7.46 -4.35
CA ILE A 3 2.93 7.48 -3.84
C ILE A 3 2.06 8.17 -4.87
N ILE A 4 1.06 7.45 -5.37
CA ILE A 4 0.14 7.95 -6.37
C ILE A 4 -1.22 8.12 -5.72
N ALA A 5 -1.67 9.35 -5.61
CA ALA A 5 -2.96 9.66 -5.04
C ALA A 5 -4.00 9.78 -6.15
N GLY A 6 -4.99 8.88 -6.16
CA GLY A 6 -6.09 8.95 -7.11
C GLY A 6 -7.15 9.97 -6.71
N THR A 7 -7.48 9.98 -5.43
CA THR A 7 -8.32 10.99 -4.80
C THR A 7 -7.71 11.31 -3.44
N ARG A 8 -8.28 12.26 -2.72
CA ARG A 8 -7.74 12.64 -1.41
C ARG A 8 -7.73 11.49 -0.40
N THR A 9 -8.51 10.44 -0.61
CA THR A 9 -8.60 9.31 0.31
C THR A 9 -8.22 7.97 -0.32
N ALA A 10 -7.80 7.98 -1.57
CA ALA A 10 -7.38 6.76 -2.27
C ALA A 10 -5.90 6.88 -2.63
N VAL A 11 -5.07 6.05 -2.02
CA VAL A 11 -3.62 6.13 -2.16
C VAL A 11 -3.09 4.78 -2.62
N LEU A 12 -2.33 4.79 -3.70
CA LEU A 12 -1.56 3.64 -4.17
C LEU A 12 -0.09 3.94 -3.96
N VAL A 13 0.60 3.05 -3.27
CA VAL A 13 2.04 3.16 -3.05
C VAL A 13 2.76 2.24 -4.00
N ASP A 14 3.44 2.82 -4.98
CA ASP A 14 4.24 2.08 -5.95
C ASP A 14 5.56 1.67 -5.32
N MET A 15 5.77 0.38 -5.16
CA MET A 15 6.96 -0.17 -4.53
C MET A 15 7.91 -0.83 -5.54
N GLN A 16 7.71 -0.64 -6.83
CA GLN A 16 8.51 -1.31 -7.85
C GLN A 16 10.01 -1.03 -7.72
N ARG A 17 10.36 0.18 -7.28
CA ARG A 17 11.76 0.60 -7.18
C ARG A 17 12.31 0.56 -5.76
N VAL A 18 11.52 0.06 -4.83
CA VAL A 18 11.99 -0.07 -3.45
C VAL A 18 12.83 -1.33 -3.35
N SER A 19 14.13 -1.17 -3.08
CA SER A 19 15.05 -2.29 -2.97
C SER A 19 15.26 -2.74 -1.53
N TYR A 20 14.92 -1.89 -0.57
CA TYR A 20 15.13 -2.19 0.84
C TYR A 20 14.05 -1.50 1.68
N LEU A 21 13.57 -2.18 2.70
CA LEU A 21 12.59 -1.63 3.61
C LEU A 21 12.94 -2.05 5.04
N ALA A 22 13.23 -1.07 5.88
CA ALA A 22 13.53 -1.31 7.29
C ALA A 22 12.25 -1.37 8.12
N SER A 23 12.35 -2.02 9.28
CA SER A 23 11.21 -2.17 10.18
C SER A 23 10.58 -0.84 10.58
N ILE A 24 11.39 0.19 10.74
CA ILE A 24 10.88 1.52 11.09
C ILE A 24 10.02 2.09 9.96
N GLY A 25 10.43 1.85 8.71
CA GLY A 25 9.64 2.26 7.55
C GLY A 25 8.31 1.52 7.48
N VAL A 26 8.29 0.25 7.84
CA VAL A 26 7.06 -0.53 7.91
C VAL A 26 6.09 0.09 8.91
N GLY A 27 6.58 0.49 10.07
CA GLY A 27 5.76 1.15 11.09
C GLY A 27 5.14 2.45 10.59
N VAL A 28 5.91 3.24 9.85
CA VAL A 28 5.41 4.48 9.26
C VAL A 28 4.29 4.20 8.26
N LEU A 29 4.48 3.20 7.40
CA LEU A 29 3.45 2.83 6.42
C LEU A 29 2.16 2.40 7.09
N VAL A 30 2.24 1.61 8.15
CA VAL A 30 1.06 1.19 8.90
C VAL A 30 0.35 2.39 9.51
N THR A 31 1.08 3.32 10.07
CA THR A 31 0.50 4.53 10.66
C THR A 31 -0.26 5.34 9.63
N VAL A 32 0.33 5.55 8.46
CA VAL A 32 -0.31 6.29 7.36
C VAL A 32 -1.55 5.55 6.88
N ALA A 33 -1.46 4.24 6.72
CA ALA A 33 -2.60 3.44 6.27
C ALA A 33 -3.77 3.53 7.23
N LYS A 34 -3.49 3.45 8.53
CA LYS A 34 -4.55 3.56 9.54
C LYS A 34 -5.22 4.93 9.51
N ALA A 35 -4.44 6.00 9.34
CA ALA A 35 -4.99 7.34 9.25
C ALA A 35 -5.92 7.49 8.05
N ILE A 36 -5.55 6.90 6.91
CA ILE A 36 -6.37 6.94 5.71
C ILE A 36 -7.65 6.11 5.89
N LYS A 37 -7.54 4.94 6.51
CA LYS A 37 -8.71 4.09 6.76
C LYS A 37 -9.72 4.74 7.69
N ILE A 38 -9.26 5.45 8.71
CA ILE A 38 -10.14 6.17 9.63
C ILE A 38 -10.99 7.19 8.88
N ARG A 39 -10.45 7.76 7.81
CA ARG A 39 -11.17 8.72 6.97
C ARG A 39 -12.06 8.05 5.92
N GLY A 40 -12.18 6.74 5.97
CA GLY A 40 -12.95 5.99 4.97
C GLY A 40 -12.22 5.80 3.66
N GLY A 41 -10.90 6.01 3.64
CA GLY A 41 -10.10 5.89 2.43
C GLY A 41 -9.59 4.50 2.15
N LYS A 42 -8.89 4.38 1.04
CA LYS A 42 -8.21 3.15 0.63
C LYS A 42 -6.71 3.39 0.51
N PHE A 43 -5.95 2.40 0.90
CA PHE A 43 -4.49 2.43 0.83
C PHE A 43 -4.04 1.05 0.37
N VAL A 44 -3.37 0.99 -0.78
CA VAL A 44 -2.92 -0.29 -1.34
C VAL A 44 -1.45 -0.21 -1.72
N PHE A 45 -0.75 -1.34 -1.64
CA PHE A 45 0.60 -1.48 -2.16
C PHE A 45 0.55 -2.02 -3.57
N PHE A 46 1.47 -1.56 -4.41
CA PHE A 46 1.58 -2.01 -5.79
C PHE A 46 2.98 -2.54 -6.05
N ALA A 47 3.04 -3.79 -6.51
CA ALA A 47 4.23 -4.44 -7.06
C ALA A 47 5.50 -4.36 -6.18
N PRO A 48 5.44 -4.77 -4.91
CA PRO A 48 6.66 -4.88 -4.12
C PRO A 48 7.59 -5.94 -4.72
N SER A 49 8.90 -5.70 -4.63
CA SER A 49 9.89 -6.71 -5.02
C SER A 49 9.81 -7.93 -4.09
N VAL A 50 10.43 -9.02 -4.51
CA VAL A 50 10.40 -10.26 -3.70
C VAL A 50 10.92 -10.01 -2.29
N PHE A 51 12.02 -9.26 -2.16
CA PHE A 51 12.59 -8.95 -0.84
C PHE A 51 11.62 -8.10 0.00
N VAL A 52 11.09 -7.04 -0.58
CA VAL A 52 10.17 -6.14 0.13
C VAL A 52 8.88 -6.88 0.48
N ASP A 53 8.38 -7.71 -0.43
CA ASP A 53 7.20 -8.52 -0.21
C ASP A 53 7.37 -9.41 1.02
N GLN A 54 8.54 -10.05 1.16
CA GLN A 54 8.82 -10.88 2.33
C GLN A 54 8.84 -10.08 3.63
N VAL A 55 9.43 -8.89 3.61
CA VAL A 55 9.48 -8.03 4.80
C VAL A 55 8.06 -7.65 5.22
N LEU A 56 7.23 -7.24 4.28
CA LEU A 56 5.85 -6.84 4.57
C LEU A 56 5.04 -8.04 5.07
N ARG A 57 5.20 -9.19 4.44
CA ARG A 57 4.50 -10.41 4.83
C ARG A 57 4.90 -10.87 6.23
N ASN A 58 6.20 -10.83 6.54
CA ASN A 58 6.70 -11.26 7.85
C ASN A 58 6.24 -10.34 8.98
N ASN A 59 5.92 -9.09 8.66
CA ASN A 59 5.40 -8.13 9.64
C ASN A 59 3.88 -8.10 9.71
N GLY A 60 3.20 -8.99 8.99
CA GLY A 60 1.74 -9.07 9.02
C GLY A 60 1.03 -7.89 8.37
N ILE A 61 1.73 -7.12 7.54
CA ILE A 61 1.19 -5.89 6.95
C ILE A 61 0.00 -6.20 6.03
N TYR A 62 0.03 -7.32 5.33
CA TYR A 62 -1.02 -7.65 4.36
C TYR A 62 -2.36 -7.99 5.01
N GLN A 63 -2.40 -8.18 6.31
CA GLN A 63 -3.66 -8.31 7.04
C GLN A 63 -4.38 -6.97 7.18
N VAL A 64 -3.62 -5.88 7.06
CA VAL A 64 -4.14 -4.52 7.23
C VAL A 64 -4.21 -3.78 5.90
N ILE A 65 -3.21 -3.98 5.03
CA ILE A 65 -3.05 -3.23 3.78
C ILE A 65 -3.02 -4.23 2.62
N PRO A 66 -3.97 -4.12 1.66
CA PRO A 66 -3.97 -4.98 0.49
C PRO A 66 -2.73 -4.75 -0.39
N VAL A 67 -2.32 -5.80 -1.11
CA VAL A 67 -1.23 -5.71 -2.06
C VAL A 67 -1.72 -6.22 -3.41
N HIS A 68 -1.31 -5.53 -4.47
CA HIS A 68 -1.59 -5.94 -5.84
C HIS A 68 -0.29 -5.91 -6.64
N TYR A 69 -0.11 -6.89 -7.50
CA TYR A 69 1.11 -7.00 -8.31
C TYR A 69 0.91 -6.48 -9.72
N GLU A 70 -0.33 -6.24 -10.11
CA GLU A 70 -0.69 -5.68 -11.40
C GLU A 70 -1.43 -4.37 -11.23
N LEU A 71 -1.26 -3.47 -12.19
CA LEU A 71 -1.78 -2.11 -12.06
C LEU A 71 -3.30 -2.05 -12.11
N GLU A 72 -3.93 -2.81 -13.02
CA GLU A 72 -5.38 -2.74 -13.16
C GLU A 72 -6.13 -3.16 -11.90
N PRO A 73 -5.81 -4.31 -11.28
CA PRO A 73 -6.46 -4.67 -10.02
C PRO A 73 -6.20 -3.66 -8.90
N ALA A 74 -5.00 -3.06 -8.86
CA ALA A 74 -4.68 -2.06 -7.86
C ALA A 74 -5.56 -0.82 -8.02
N ILE A 75 -5.72 -0.35 -9.25
CA ILE A 75 -6.57 0.81 -9.54
C ILE A 75 -8.04 0.47 -9.25
N ALA A 76 -8.49 -0.73 -9.64
CA ALA A 76 -9.84 -1.15 -9.37
C ALA A 76 -10.16 -1.16 -7.87
N ALA A 77 -9.21 -1.59 -7.05
CA ALA A 77 -9.36 -1.59 -5.59
C ALA A 77 -9.56 -0.17 -5.05
N LEU A 78 -8.89 0.82 -5.64
CA LEU A 78 -9.07 2.22 -5.26
C LEU A 78 -10.42 2.76 -5.71
N LYS A 79 -10.90 2.34 -6.86
CA LYS A 79 -12.16 2.85 -7.43
C LYS A 79 -13.40 2.37 -6.69
N VAL A 80 -13.29 1.32 -5.90
CA VAL A 80 -14.43 0.82 -5.12
C VAL A 80 -15.01 1.91 -4.22
N LEU A 81 -14.20 2.87 -3.81
CA LEU A 81 -14.65 3.96 -2.96
C LEU A 81 -15.58 4.94 -3.66
N SER A 82 -15.52 5.02 -4.97
CA SER A 82 -16.27 6.03 -5.71
C SER A 82 -17.72 5.62 -5.98
N THR A 83 -18.07 4.41 -5.64
CA THR A 83 -19.46 3.99 -5.72
C THR A 83 -20.16 4.19 -4.41
#